data_d64c0f8ee851c9a9ae9733b7f161ab30
#
_entry.id   d64c0f8ee851c9a9ae9733b7f161ab30
#
_cell.length_a   1.000
_cell.length_b   1.000
_cell.length_c   1.000
_cell.angle_alpha   90.00
_cell.angle_beta   90.00
_cell.angle_gamma   90.00
#
_symmetry.space_group_name_H-M   'P 1'
#
loop_
_entity.id
_entity.type
_entity.pdbx_description
1 polymer ?
#
loop_
_entity_poly.entity_id
_entity_poly.type
_entity_poly.pdbx_seq_one_letter_code
_entity_poly.pdbx_strand_id
1 'polypeptide(L)'
;MWRHLALPLHVAPLLLVGLIAILLSLASYSGPFGWPLGFILGSWFFKYGFVLLDHVAEGRPGAPVLSIENANPLGEMRPWLYLAVGLAYYGLTALCGDALGDGVATALRTIGLLALPAVIATHSITGSFFRALDPRAAVAMIRRLGPAYG
;
A
#
# COMPACT_ATOMS: atom_id res chain seq x y z
N MET A 1 -5.36 15.83 16.11
CA MET A 1 -4.46 14.74 15.70
C MET A 1 -5.16 13.38 15.65
N TRP A 2 -5.82 12.92 16.73
CA TRP A 2 -6.52 11.62 16.77
C TRP A 2 -7.67 11.45 15.75
N ARG A 3 -8.34 12.53 15.34
CA ARG A 3 -9.45 12.48 14.36
C ARG A 3 -9.02 11.94 12.99
N HIS A 4 -7.79 12.19 12.57
CA HIS A 4 -7.28 11.71 11.27
C HIS A 4 -6.87 10.24 11.30
N LEU A 5 -6.43 9.74 12.47
CA LEU A 5 -6.13 8.32 12.65
C LEU A 5 -7.38 7.44 12.66
N ALA A 6 -8.55 8.01 12.94
CA ALA A 6 -9.82 7.29 12.91
C ALA A 6 -10.44 7.21 11.50
N LEU A 7 -9.94 7.96 10.50
CA LEU A 7 -10.48 7.95 9.14
C LEU A 7 -10.50 6.57 8.47
N PRO A 8 -9.45 5.74 8.58
CA PRO A 8 -9.48 4.37 8.04
C PRO A 8 -10.51 3.47 8.72
N LEU A 9 -10.94 3.81 9.95
CA LEU A 9 -11.92 3.06 10.74
C LEU A 9 -13.37 3.50 10.47
N HIS A 10 -13.59 4.45 9.57
CA HIS A 10 -14.93 4.80 9.13
C HIS A 10 -15.57 3.64 8.36
N VAL A 11 -16.90 3.57 8.40
CA VAL A 11 -17.66 2.48 7.79
C VAL A 11 -17.34 2.29 6.30
N ALA A 12 -17.21 3.37 5.54
CA ALA A 12 -16.96 3.29 4.10
C ALA A 12 -15.59 2.68 3.75
N PRO A 13 -14.44 3.12 4.34
CA PRO A 13 -13.15 2.44 4.17
C PRO A 13 -13.18 0.97 4.61
N LEU A 14 -13.79 0.66 5.76
CA LEU A 14 -13.86 -0.70 6.25
C LEU A 14 -14.69 -1.62 5.35
N LEU A 15 -15.81 -1.14 4.83
CA LEU A 15 -16.62 -1.90 3.86
C LEU A 15 -15.84 -2.15 2.57
N LEU A 16 -15.10 -1.15 2.07
CA LEU A 16 -14.28 -1.31 0.88
C LEU A 16 -13.16 -2.34 1.08
N VAL A 17 -12.43 -2.23 2.19
CA VAL A 17 -11.37 -3.19 2.53
C VAL A 17 -11.94 -4.59 2.69
N GLY A 18 -13.07 -4.74 3.38
CA GLY A 18 -13.77 -6.01 3.54
C GLY A 18 -14.22 -6.60 2.20
N LEU A 19 -14.80 -5.77 1.33
CA LEU A 19 -15.22 -6.18 -0.01
C LEU A 19 -14.03 -6.65 -0.84
N ILE A 20 -12.94 -5.88 -0.88
CA ILE A 20 -11.73 -6.24 -1.61
C ILE A 20 -11.12 -7.53 -1.06
N ALA A 21 -11.09 -7.72 0.26
CA ALA A 21 -10.58 -8.95 0.88
C ALA A 21 -11.42 -10.18 0.48
N ILE A 22 -12.74 -10.05 0.45
CA ILE A 22 -13.65 -11.12 -0.02
C ILE A 22 -13.39 -11.41 -1.50
N LEU A 23 -13.31 -10.39 -2.34
CA LEU A 23 -13.06 -10.55 -3.77
C LEU A 23 -11.67 -11.17 -4.05
N LEU A 24 -10.63 -10.78 -3.31
CA LEU A 24 -9.30 -11.39 -3.39
C LEU A 24 -9.33 -12.86 -2.97
N SER A 25 -10.08 -13.19 -1.91
CA SER A 25 -10.28 -14.58 -1.52
C SER A 25 -10.97 -15.39 -2.62
N LEU A 26 -12.02 -14.85 -3.24
CA LEU A 26 -12.70 -15.49 -4.37
C LEU A 26 -11.78 -15.62 -5.58
N ALA A 27 -10.95 -14.62 -5.87
CA ALA A 27 -9.97 -14.66 -6.96
C ALA A 27 -8.97 -15.79 -6.77
N SER A 28 -8.57 -16.11 -5.52
CA SER A 28 -7.62 -17.21 -5.25
C SER A 28 -8.15 -18.57 -5.66
N TYR A 29 -9.47 -18.75 -5.72
CA TYR A 29 -10.12 -19.98 -6.19
C TYR A 29 -10.38 -20.01 -7.72
N SER A 30 -10.14 -18.90 -8.43
CA SER A 30 -10.46 -18.76 -9.85
C SER A 30 -9.37 -19.33 -10.78
N GLY A 31 -8.42 -20.10 -10.27
CA GLY A 31 -7.33 -20.68 -11.06
C GLY A 31 -6.49 -19.63 -11.79
N PRO A 32 -6.21 -19.81 -13.09
CA PRO A 32 -5.35 -18.88 -13.86
C PRO A 32 -5.94 -17.47 -13.99
N PHE A 33 -7.25 -17.31 -13.88
CA PHE A 33 -7.92 -16.01 -13.90
C PHE A 33 -7.80 -15.25 -12.57
N GLY A 34 -7.46 -15.93 -11.48
CA GLY A 34 -7.27 -15.32 -10.18
C GLY A 34 -6.13 -14.30 -10.14
N TRP A 35 -5.06 -14.52 -10.90
CA TRP A 35 -3.92 -13.60 -10.96
C TRP A 35 -4.27 -12.23 -11.55
N PRO A 36 -4.86 -12.12 -12.76
CA PRO A 36 -5.28 -10.84 -13.31
C PRO A 36 -6.30 -10.13 -12.42
N LEU A 37 -7.27 -10.88 -11.88
CA LEU A 37 -8.28 -10.32 -11.00
C LEU A 37 -7.69 -9.80 -9.69
N GLY A 38 -6.79 -10.57 -9.07
CA GLY A 38 -6.06 -10.16 -7.87
C GLY A 38 -5.22 -8.91 -8.10
N PHE A 39 -4.62 -8.79 -9.29
CA PHE A 39 -3.85 -7.63 -9.69
C PHE A 39 -4.73 -6.36 -9.81
N ILE A 40 -5.89 -6.47 -10.45
CA ILE A 40 -6.86 -5.37 -10.57
C ILE A 40 -7.38 -4.95 -9.18
N LEU A 41 -7.78 -5.90 -8.35
CA LEU A 41 -8.29 -5.63 -7.02
C LEU A 41 -7.21 -5.04 -6.10
N GLY A 42 -5.98 -5.53 -6.20
CA GLY A 42 -4.83 -4.97 -5.48
C GLY A 42 -4.56 -3.52 -5.89
N SER A 43 -4.61 -3.21 -7.18
CA SER A 43 -4.42 -1.84 -7.67
C SER A 43 -5.54 -0.90 -7.19
N TRP A 44 -6.78 -1.38 -7.09
CA TRP A 44 -7.89 -0.63 -6.49
C TRP A 44 -7.64 -0.31 -5.02
N PHE A 45 -7.19 -1.29 -4.27
CA PHE A 45 -6.86 -1.11 -2.86
C PHE A 45 -5.79 -0.03 -2.67
N PHE A 46 -4.69 -0.12 -3.41
CA PHE A 46 -3.64 0.88 -3.36
C PHE A 46 -4.10 2.27 -3.79
N LYS A 47 -4.89 2.36 -4.88
CA LYS A 47 -5.44 3.64 -5.32
C LYS A 47 -6.29 4.29 -4.25
N TYR A 48 -7.19 3.54 -3.62
CA TYR A 48 -7.99 4.07 -2.53
C TYR A 48 -7.14 4.54 -1.35
N GLY A 49 -6.09 3.79 -1.02
CA GLY A 49 -5.11 4.20 -0.02
C GLY A 49 -4.47 5.55 -0.34
N PHE A 50 -4.07 5.79 -1.59
CA PHE A 50 -3.53 7.08 -2.01
C PHE A 50 -4.56 8.20 -1.98
N VAL A 51 -5.79 7.95 -2.43
CA VAL A 51 -6.89 8.92 -2.34
C VAL A 51 -7.16 9.30 -0.88
N LEU A 52 -7.12 8.33 0.03
CA LEU A 52 -7.29 8.58 1.46
C LEU A 52 -6.13 9.42 2.03
N LEU A 53 -4.89 9.13 1.65
CA LEU A 53 -3.70 9.89 2.07
C LEU A 53 -3.74 11.33 1.56
N ASP A 54 -4.05 11.52 0.28
CA ASP A 54 -4.16 12.85 -0.33
C ASP A 54 -5.29 13.65 0.35
N HIS A 55 -6.43 13.01 0.65
CA HIS A 55 -7.56 13.61 1.36
C HIS A 55 -7.17 14.09 2.78
N VAL A 56 -6.41 13.26 3.50
CA VAL A 56 -5.89 13.61 4.84
C VAL A 56 -4.84 14.72 4.75
N ALA A 57 -3.95 14.66 3.76
CA ALA A 57 -2.90 15.67 3.56
C ALA A 57 -3.48 17.07 3.25
N GLU A 58 -4.61 17.11 2.54
CA GLU A 58 -5.34 18.34 2.25
C GLU A 58 -6.22 18.83 3.42
N GLY A 59 -6.24 18.09 4.53
CA GLY A 59 -7.02 18.45 5.73
C GLY A 59 -8.53 18.39 5.53
N ARG A 60 -9.02 17.66 4.51
CA ARG A 60 -10.45 17.52 4.24
C ARG A 60 -11.13 16.69 5.32
N PRO A 61 -12.29 17.11 5.83
CA PRO A 61 -13.03 16.35 6.83
C PRO A 61 -13.76 15.15 6.21
N GLY A 62 -13.79 14.03 6.94
CA GLY A 62 -14.52 12.83 6.55
C GLY A 62 -13.72 11.87 5.66
N ALA A 63 -14.32 10.74 5.32
CA ALA A 63 -13.73 9.79 4.38
C ALA A 63 -14.04 10.21 2.93
N PRO A 64 -13.11 9.98 1.97
CA PRO A 64 -13.35 10.30 0.58
C PRO A 64 -14.55 9.49 0.05
N VAL A 65 -15.39 10.16 -0.75
CA VAL A 65 -16.53 9.50 -1.39
C VAL A 65 -16.02 8.52 -2.45
N LEU A 66 -16.55 7.30 -2.42
CA LEU A 66 -16.30 6.31 -3.46
C LEU A 66 -17.00 6.77 -4.75
N SER A 67 -16.24 7.41 -5.63
CA SER A 67 -16.71 7.76 -6.99
C SER A 67 -16.15 6.76 -8.00
N ILE A 68 -16.80 6.67 -9.17
CA ILE A 68 -16.32 5.83 -10.28
C ILE A 68 -14.92 6.28 -10.73
N GLU A 69 -14.62 7.58 -10.66
CA GLU A 69 -13.29 8.12 -10.96
C GLU A 69 -12.24 7.63 -9.97
N ASN A 70 -12.59 7.59 -8.67
CA ASN A 70 -11.72 7.06 -7.62
C ASN A 70 -11.61 5.53 -7.68
N ALA A 71 -12.55 4.86 -8.33
CA ALA A 71 -12.53 3.42 -8.53
C ALA A 71 -11.75 2.97 -9.79
N ASN A 72 -11.49 3.88 -10.77
CA ASN A 72 -10.75 3.51 -11.98
C ASN A 72 -9.24 3.37 -11.71
N PRO A 73 -8.66 2.15 -11.67
CA PRO A 73 -7.25 1.94 -11.37
C PRO A 73 -6.33 2.41 -12.52
N LEU A 74 -6.87 2.52 -13.74
CA LEU A 74 -6.07 2.88 -14.93
C LEU A 74 -5.76 4.38 -15.01
N GLY A 75 -6.48 5.21 -14.27
CA GLY A 75 -6.28 6.67 -14.25
C GLY A 75 -5.06 7.13 -13.45
N GLU A 76 -4.36 6.22 -12.77
CA GLU A 76 -3.25 6.56 -11.91
C GLU A 76 -2.13 5.51 -11.95
N MET A 77 -0.90 5.96 -12.16
CA MET A 77 0.26 5.06 -12.27
C MET A 77 0.84 4.62 -10.90
N ARG A 78 0.58 5.37 -9.82
CA ARG A 78 1.14 5.07 -8.49
C ARG A 78 0.81 3.65 -8.00
N PRO A 79 -0.46 3.16 -8.05
CA PRO A 79 -0.79 1.81 -7.64
C PRO A 79 -0.03 0.73 -8.42
N TRP A 80 0.08 0.89 -9.74
CA TRP A 80 0.78 -0.04 -10.62
C TRP A 80 2.26 -0.14 -10.31
N LEU A 81 2.87 1.01 -10.04
CA LEU A 81 4.27 1.12 -9.68
C LEU A 81 4.56 0.38 -8.35
N TYR A 82 3.73 0.60 -7.33
CA TYR A 82 3.88 -0.09 -6.04
C TYR A 82 3.64 -1.59 -6.15
N LEU A 83 2.69 -1.99 -6.98
CA LEU A 83 2.43 -3.40 -7.22
C LEU A 83 3.62 -4.07 -7.92
N ALA A 84 4.18 -3.44 -8.95
CA ALA A 84 5.36 -3.94 -9.67
C ALA A 84 6.58 -4.03 -8.75
N VAL A 85 6.84 -3.00 -7.95
CA VAL A 85 7.93 -3.00 -6.98
C VAL A 85 7.71 -4.03 -5.87
N GLY A 86 6.49 -4.18 -5.39
CA GLY A 86 6.13 -5.21 -4.41
C GLY A 86 6.40 -6.62 -4.93
N LEU A 87 6.00 -6.91 -6.17
CA LEU A 87 6.27 -8.19 -6.83
C LEU A 87 7.78 -8.42 -7.03
N ALA A 88 8.52 -7.41 -7.50
CA ALA A 88 9.97 -7.49 -7.66
C ALA A 88 10.66 -7.73 -6.31
N TYR A 89 10.23 -7.01 -5.28
CA TYR A 89 10.76 -7.19 -3.92
C TYR A 89 10.47 -8.59 -3.36
N TYR A 90 9.25 -9.09 -3.56
CA TYR A 90 8.88 -10.43 -3.15
C TYR A 90 9.72 -11.50 -3.86
N GLY A 91 9.90 -11.36 -5.18
CA GLY A 91 10.77 -12.25 -5.96
C GLY A 91 12.23 -12.20 -5.49
N LEU A 92 12.77 -11.01 -5.23
CA LEU A 92 14.12 -10.84 -4.72
C LEU A 92 14.29 -11.50 -3.34
N THR A 93 13.33 -11.31 -2.44
CA THR A 93 13.39 -11.93 -1.11
C THR A 93 13.24 -13.45 -1.17
N ALA A 94 12.53 -14.00 -2.15
CA ALA A 94 12.47 -15.45 -2.39
C ALA A 94 13.84 -15.98 -2.83
N LEU A 95 14.49 -15.34 -3.82
CA LEU A 95 15.84 -15.70 -4.25
C LEU A 95 16.87 -15.60 -3.11
N CYS A 96 16.76 -14.59 -2.25
CA CYS A 96 17.59 -14.49 -1.06
C CYS A 96 17.33 -15.66 -0.08
N GLY A 97 16.07 -16.10 0.04
CA GLY A 97 15.71 -17.26 0.85
C GLY A 97 16.35 -18.55 0.36
N ASP A 98 16.30 -18.78 -0.94
CA ASP A 98 16.92 -19.95 -1.57
C ASP A 98 18.44 -19.97 -1.40
N ALA A 99 19.07 -18.79 -1.43
CA ALA A 99 20.54 -18.66 -1.32
C ALA A 99 21.04 -18.62 0.13
N LEU A 100 20.33 -17.98 1.04
CA LEU A 100 20.79 -17.61 2.39
C LEU A 100 19.91 -18.18 3.51
N GLY A 101 18.82 -18.85 3.16
CA GLY A 101 17.87 -19.47 4.06
C GLY A 101 16.63 -18.63 4.37
N ASP A 102 15.55 -19.31 4.75
CA ASP A 102 14.21 -18.72 4.97
C ASP A 102 14.18 -17.63 6.05
N GLY A 103 15.08 -17.70 7.03
CA GLY A 103 15.19 -16.66 8.06
C GLY A 103 15.55 -15.29 7.47
N VAL A 104 16.45 -15.25 6.49
CA VAL A 104 16.85 -14.02 5.79
C VAL A 104 15.69 -13.48 4.95
N ALA A 105 15.00 -14.36 4.21
CA ALA A 105 13.83 -13.98 3.43
C ALA A 105 12.73 -13.37 4.32
N THR A 106 12.45 -13.99 5.45
CA THR A 106 11.45 -13.53 6.41
C THR A 106 11.84 -12.17 7.01
N ALA A 107 13.10 -12.01 7.41
CA ALA A 107 13.59 -10.72 7.93
C ALA A 107 13.46 -9.61 6.88
N LEU A 108 13.87 -9.85 5.64
CA LEU A 108 13.73 -8.88 4.56
C LEU A 108 12.27 -8.51 4.31
N ARG A 109 11.36 -9.49 4.22
CA ARG A 109 9.91 -9.23 4.04
C ARG A 109 9.34 -8.39 5.16
N THR A 110 9.71 -8.70 6.42
CA THR A 110 9.29 -7.93 7.59
C THR A 110 9.79 -6.49 7.52
N ILE A 111 11.05 -6.28 7.17
CA ILE A 111 11.64 -4.94 7.00
C ILE A 111 10.88 -4.17 5.90
N GLY A 112 10.59 -4.81 4.76
CA GLY A 112 9.83 -4.20 3.67
C GLY A 112 8.43 -3.79 4.08
N LEU A 113 7.71 -4.65 4.81
CA LEU A 113 6.38 -4.34 5.33
C LEU A 113 6.39 -3.16 6.31
N LEU A 114 7.36 -3.13 7.22
CA LEU A 114 7.51 -2.04 8.17
C LEU A 114 7.91 -0.71 7.50
N ALA A 115 8.70 -0.77 6.42
CA ALA A 115 9.10 0.42 5.68
C ALA A 115 7.99 0.96 4.75
N LEU A 116 7.05 0.11 4.32
CA LEU A 116 6.05 0.44 3.30
C LEU A 116 5.24 1.71 3.63
N PRO A 117 4.69 1.90 4.85
CA PRO A 117 3.96 3.13 5.18
C PRO A 117 4.83 4.40 5.03
N ALA A 118 6.11 4.34 5.43
CA ALA A 118 7.03 5.47 5.30
C ALA A 118 7.35 5.77 3.83
N VAL A 119 7.52 4.74 3.00
CA VAL A 119 7.76 4.86 1.56
C VAL A 119 6.55 5.52 0.88
N ILE A 120 5.33 5.05 1.18
CA ILE A 120 4.09 5.61 0.64
C ILE A 120 3.93 7.08 1.08
N ALA A 121 4.11 7.38 2.36
CA ALA A 121 4.01 8.74 2.89
C ALA A 121 5.05 9.67 2.25
N THR A 122 6.30 9.22 2.10
CA THR A 122 7.35 10.00 1.45
C THR A 122 7.00 10.28 -0.02
N HIS A 123 6.46 9.30 -0.74
CA HIS A 123 6.02 9.49 -2.12
C HIS A 123 4.89 10.51 -2.22
N SER A 124 3.86 10.39 -1.37
CA SER A 124 2.73 11.34 -1.36
C SER A 124 3.18 12.77 -1.08
N ILE A 125 4.16 12.97 -0.19
CA ILE A 125 4.66 14.30 0.16
C ILE A 125 5.60 14.86 -0.91
N THR A 126 6.48 14.02 -1.48
CA THR A 126 7.54 14.49 -2.39
C THR A 126 7.16 14.43 -3.86
N GLY A 127 6.11 13.69 -4.22
CA GLY A 127 5.74 13.38 -5.60
C GLY A 127 6.78 12.56 -6.36
N SER A 128 7.86 12.10 -5.69
CA SER A 128 8.98 11.41 -6.31
C SER A 128 9.14 9.99 -5.79
N PHE A 129 8.90 9.03 -6.66
CA PHE A 129 9.05 7.61 -6.35
C PHE A 129 10.49 7.23 -5.96
N PHE A 130 11.50 7.75 -6.68
CA PHE A 130 12.90 7.45 -6.37
C PHE A 130 13.33 8.00 -5.00
N ARG A 131 12.80 9.16 -4.58
CA ARG A 131 13.02 9.67 -3.23
C ARG A 131 12.35 8.82 -2.17
N ALA A 132 11.19 8.26 -2.49
CA ALA A 132 10.47 7.38 -1.58
C ALA A 132 11.22 6.06 -1.32
N LEU A 133 11.97 5.56 -2.29
CA LEU A 133 12.79 4.35 -2.16
C LEU A 133 14.14 4.61 -1.47
N ASP A 134 14.52 5.86 -1.21
CA ASP A 134 15.73 6.16 -0.44
C ASP A 134 15.55 5.72 1.03
N PRO A 135 16.35 4.77 1.55
CA PRO A 135 16.24 4.32 2.94
C PRO A 135 16.44 5.44 3.95
N ARG A 136 17.22 6.46 3.61
CA ARG A 136 17.44 7.63 4.47
C ARG A 136 16.17 8.45 4.62
N ALA A 137 15.40 8.62 3.53
CA ALA A 137 14.13 9.31 3.56
C ALA A 137 13.09 8.53 4.39
N ALA A 138 13.03 7.21 4.24
CA ALA A 138 12.16 6.35 5.02
C ALA A 138 12.49 6.43 6.52
N VAL A 139 13.78 6.31 6.89
CA VAL A 139 14.22 6.43 8.29
C VAL A 139 13.93 7.83 8.85
N ALA A 140 14.15 8.89 8.07
CA ALA A 140 13.83 10.26 8.48
C ALA A 140 12.32 10.44 8.72
N MET A 141 11.48 9.82 7.88
CA MET A 141 10.02 9.83 8.03
C MET A 141 9.58 9.09 9.31
N ILE A 142 10.11 7.89 9.54
CA ILE A 142 9.82 7.10 10.75
C ILE A 142 10.19 7.89 12.01
N ARG A 143 11.37 8.54 12.02
CA ARG A 143 11.80 9.38 13.15
C ARG A 143 10.90 10.58 13.38
N ARG A 144 10.38 11.21 12.29
CA ARG A 144 9.47 12.36 12.42
C ARG A 144 8.10 11.97 12.96
N LEU A 145 7.61 10.81 12.56
CA LEU A 145 6.33 10.28 13.03
C LEU A 145 6.42 9.76 14.47
N GLY A 146 7.63 9.38 14.90
CA GLY A 146 7.89 8.97 16.28
C GLY A 146 6.97 7.83 16.73
N PRO A 147 6.46 7.90 18.00
CA PRO A 147 5.59 6.85 18.55
C PRO A 147 4.27 6.66 17.81
N ALA A 148 3.88 7.58 16.93
CA ALA A 148 2.67 7.44 16.09
C ALA A 148 2.86 6.51 14.90
N TYR A 149 4.09 6.04 14.64
CA TYR A 149 4.38 5.11 13.55
C TYR A 149 4.15 3.64 13.93
N GLY A 150 4.31 3.27 15.16
CA GLY A 150 4.11 1.94 15.74
C GLY A 150 3.12 2.00 16.86
#